data_a020499ee3c36bc19bf19683bbbf6450
#
_entry.id   a020499ee3c36bc19bf19683bbbf6450
#
_cell.length_a   1.000
_cell.length_b   1.000
_cell.length_c   1.000
_cell.angle_alpha   90.00
_cell.angle_beta   90.00
_cell.angle_gamma   90.00
#
_symmetry.space_group_name_H-M   'P 1'
#
loop_
_entity.id
_entity.type
_entity.pdbx_description
1 polymer ?
#
loop_
_entity_poly.entity_id
_entity_poly.type
_entity_poly.pdbx_seq_one_letter_code
_entity_poly.pdbx_strand_id
1 'polypeptide(L)'
;WADIIFEYPDLVSELPKGIKPVIWGYEADHPFDQQCKTVAQAGFRNQFYVAPGAGNWNSFSGRIDIAEVNIRQAAKYGRLHGAKGLLLTAWGDNGHHQPWLTLYPPLIIAAAAAHGLALSRTELAEQIDSIFFPDFKSGHGAALCALGQIDSLLPQPAAPNSFLHSSFFSDENELKEKLRPLVSTNTLVNCQNALNTIPTE
;
A
#
# COMPACT_ATOMS: atom_id res chain seq x y z
N TRP A 1 -16.86 -7.82 2.02
CA TRP A 1 -15.75 -7.68 1.09
C TRP A 1 -16.15 -8.24 -0.28
N ALA A 2 -15.70 -7.62 -1.36
CA ALA A 2 -16.17 -7.89 -2.72
C ALA A 2 -15.10 -8.61 -3.58
N ASP A 3 -14.42 -9.57 -3.02
CA ASP A 3 -13.41 -10.39 -3.71
C ASP A 3 -14.07 -11.53 -4.51
N ILE A 4 -14.77 -12.42 -3.83
CA ILE A 4 -15.35 -13.64 -4.44
C ILE A 4 -16.35 -13.31 -5.55
N ILE A 5 -17.14 -12.25 -5.41
CA ILE A 5 -18.17 -11.91 -6.41
C ILE A 5 -17.57 -11.55 -7.77
N PHE A 6 -16.30 -11.14 -7.83
CA PHE A 6 -15.64 -10.84 -9.11
C PHE A 6 -15.21 -12.08 -9.88
N GLU A 7 -15.22 -13.26 -9.26
CA GLU A 7 -15.12 -14.54 -9.97
C GLU A 7 -16.41 -14.87 -10.72
N TYR A 8 -17.53 -14.22 -10.33
CA TYR A 8 -18.87 -14.42 -10.90
C TYR A 8 -19.50 -13.05 -11.27
N PRO A 9 -18.93 -12.32 -12.23
CA PRO A 9 -19.32 -10.93 -12.50
C PRO A 9 -20.80 -10.78 -12.92
N ASP A 10 -21.38 -11.79 -13.53
CA ASP A 10 -22.79 -11.80 -13.94
C ASP A 10 -23.76 -11.80 -12.74
N LEU A 11 -23.31 -12.31 -11.58
CA LEU A 11 -24.11 -12.37 -10.35
C LEU A 11 -24.06 -11.07 -9.54
N VAL A 12 -23.21 -10.11 -9.89
CA VAL A 12 -23.11 -8.84 -9.16
C VAL A 12 -24.45 -8.08 -9.12
N SER A 13 -25.23 -8.16 -10.20
CA SER A 13 -26.54 -7.51 -10.29
C SER A 13 -27.62 -8.19 -9.43
N GLU A 14 -27.42 -9.44 -9.04
CA GLU A 14 -28.33 -10.22 -8.20
C GLU A 14 -28.11 -9.99 -6.70
N LEU A 15 -27.04 -9.30 -6.34
CA LEU A 15 -26.74 -8.99 -4.94
C LEU A 15 -27.89 -8.19 -4.27
N PRO A 16 -28.20 -8.45 -3.01
CA PRO A 16 -29.24 -7.73 -2.28
C PRO A 16 -28.99 -6.22 -2.26
N LYS A 17 -30.01 -5.40 -2.53
CA LYS A 17 -29.90 -3.93 -2.64
C LYS A 17 -29.41 -3.25 -1.36
N GLY A 18 -29.52 -3.88 -0.19
CA GLY A 18 -29.09 -3.28 1.09
C GLY A 18 -27.61 -3.44 1.41
N ILE A 19 -26.87 -4.28 0.69
CA ILE A 19 -25.46 -4.47 0.95
C ILE A 19 -24.61 -3.32 0.42
N LYS A 20 -23.40 -3.19 0.95
CA LYS A 20 -22.42 -2.20 0.52
C LYS A 20 -21.14 -2.95 0.11
N PRO A 21 -20.92 -3.17 -1.19
CA PRO A 21 -19.69 -3.79 -1.65
C PRO A 21 -18.47 -2.96 -1.24
N VAL A 22 -17.42 -3.65 -0.76
CA VAL A 22 -16.13 -3.04 -0.45
C VAL A 22 -15.09 -3.69 -1.33
N ILE A 23 -14.65 -2.96 -2.34
CA ILE A 23 -13.66 -3.41 -3.32
C ILE A 23 -12.29 -3.22 -2.73
N TRP A 24 -11.57 -4.30 -2.45
CA TRP A 24 -10.25 -4.26 -1.86
C TRP A 24 -9.20 -4.83 -2.79
N GLY A 25 -7.97 -4.37 -2.63
CA GLY A 25 -6.79 -4.88 -3.31
C GLY A 25 -5.57 -4.06 -2.93
N TYR A 26 -4.39 -4.65 -2.96
CA TYR A 26 -3.20 -4.12 -2.31
C TYR A 26 -2.00 -4.00 -3.24
N GLU A 27 -2.06 -4.58 -4.41
CA GLU A 27 -1.03 -4.51 -5.43
C GLU A 27 -1.11 -3.19 -6.22
N ALA A 28 0.02 -2.75 -6.75
CA ALA A 28 0.07 -1.52 -7.54
C ALA A 28 -0.77 -1.60 -8.82
N ASP A 29 -0.95 -2.79 -9.37
CA ASP A 29 -1.70 -3.08 -10.61
C ASP A 29 -3.10 -3.66 -10.36
N HIS A 30 -3.61 -3.59 -9.12
CA HIS A 30 -4.94 -4.10 -8.79
C HIS A 30 -6.01 -3.49 -9.71
N PRO A 31 -6.94 -4.29 -10.29
CA PRO A 31 -7.86 -3.86 -11.35
C PRO A 31 -9.05 -3.03 -10.83
N PHE A 32 -8.79 -1.97 -10.06
CA PHE A 32 -9.83 -1.10 -9.50
C PHE A 32 -10.77 -0.52 -10.55
N ASP A 33 -10.26 -0.17 -11.74
CA ASP A 33 -11.10 0.39 -12.82
C ASP A 33 -12.21 -0.58 -13.21
N GLN A 34 -11.81 -1.82 -13.54
CA GLN A 34 -12.74 -2.86 -13.98
C GLN A 34 -13.74 -3.22 -12.87
N GLN A 35 -13.27 -3.45 -11.65
CA GLN A 35 -14.10 -3.85 -10.52
C GLN A 35 -15.09 -2.77 -10.12
N CYS A 36 -14.65 -1.51 -10.01
CA CYS A 36 -15.52 -0.37 -9.73
C CYS A 36 -16.59 -0.17 -10.81
N LYS A 37 -16.20 -0.31 -12.08
CA LYS A 37 -17.14 -0.23 -13.21
C LYS A 37 -18.21 -1.32 -13.12
N THR A 38 -17.83 -2.56 -12.89
CA THR A 38 -18.75 -3.72 -12.77
C THR A 38 -19.77 -3.48 -11.65
N VAL A 39 -19.31 -3.10 -10.46
CA VAL A 39 -20.18 -2.83 -9.30
C VAL A 39 -21.11 -1.64 -9.56
N ALA A 40 -20.60 -0.57 -10.15
CA ALA A 40 -21.40 0.60 -10.49
C ALA A 40 -22.50 0.29 -11.51
N GLN A 41 -22.18 -0.49 -12.56
CA GLN A 41 -23.13 -0.92 -13.60
C GLN A 41 -24.20 -1.89 -13.06
N ALA A 42 -23.88 -2.68 -12.04
CA ALA A 42 -24.83 -3.55 -11.36
C ALA A 42 -25.80 -2.82 -10.42
N GLY A 43 -25.76 -1.47 -10.37
CA GLY A 43 -26.68 -0.64 -9.61
C GLY A 43 -26.21 -0.22 -8.23
N PHE A 44 -24.92 -0.42 -7.89
CA PHE A 44 -24.35 -0.03 -6.61
C PHE A 44 -23.62 1.33 -6.65
N ARG A 45 -23.79 2.13 -7.71
CA ARG A 45 -23.23 3.48 -7.76
C ARG A 45 -23.65 4.30 -6.52
N ASN A 46 -22.70 4.99 -5.89
CA ASN A 46 -22.87 5.70 -4.62
C ASN A 46 -23.19 4.81 -3.40
N GLN A 47 -22.99 3.50 -3.51
CA GLN A 47 -23.24 2.54 -2.43
C GLN A 47 -22.05 1.65 -2.11
N PHE A 48 -20.98 1.64 -2.91
CA PHE A 48 -19.79 0.86 -2.68
C PHE A 48 -18.62 1.70 -2.18
N TYR A 49 -17.62 1.04 -1.61
CA TYR A 49 -16.37 1.63 -1.15
C TYR A 49 -15.18 0.98 -1.86
N VAL A 50 -14.07 1.70 -1.93
CA VAL A 50 -12.78 1.15 -2.32
C VAL A 50 -11.88 1.04 -1.10
N ALA A 51 -11.13 -0.05 -0.98
CA ALA A 51 -10.31 -0.36 0.18
C ALA A 51 -8.87 -0.70 -0.24
N PRO A 52 -8.05 0.31 -0.53
CA PRO A 52 -6.63 0.11 -0.79
C PRO A 52 -5.87 -0.24 0.49
N GLY A 53 -4.65 -0.74 0.33
CA GLY A 53 -3.78 -1.12 1.43
C GLY A 53 -2.73 -0.07 1.78
N ALA A 54 -2.42 0.05 3.07
CA ALA A 54 -1.30 0.86 3.57
C ALA A 54 0.08 0.26 3.21
N GLY A 55 0.13 -1.00 2.79
CA GLY A 55 1.36 -1.66 2.36
C GLY A 55 2.40 -1.87 3.46
N ASN A 56 2.00 -1.81 4.73
CA ASN A 56 2.93 -1.86 5.86
C ASN A 56 3.09 -3.24 6.50
N TRP A 57 2.14 -4.16 6.27
CA TRP A 57 2.23 -5.53 6.81
C TRP A 57 3.30 -6.35 6.07
N ASN A 58 3.81 -7.37 6.74
CA ASN A 58 4.89 -8.20 6.25
C ASN A 58 6.08 -7.38 5.73
N SER A 59 6.41 -6.31 6.45
CA SER A 59 7.49 -5.38 6.14
C SER A 59 8.05 -4.78 7.44
N PHE A 60 9.30 -4.34 7.44
CA PHE A 60 9.86 -3.61 8.57
C PHE A 60 9.72 -2.09 8.43
N SER A 61 9.75 -1.59 7.21
CA SER A 61 9.78 -0.15 6.91
C SER A 61 8.58 0.36 6.11
N GLY A 62 7.63 -0.54 5.78
CA GLY A 62 6.56 -0.25 4.84
C GLY A 62 7.00 -0.39 3.38
N ARG A 63 6.04 -0.41 2.46
CA ARG A 63 6.23 -0.48 1.00
C ARG A 63 5.53 0.72 0.37
N ILE A 64 6.10 1.90 0.60
CA ILE A 64 5.42 3.18 0.32
C ILE A 64 5.11 3.38 -1.16
N ASP A 65 5.96 2.91 -2.07
CA ASP A 65 5.76 3.13 -3.52
C ASP A 65 4.58 2.30 -4.04
N ILE A 66 4.47 1.03 -3.59
CA ILE A 66 3.32 0.17 -3.92
C ILE A 66 2.05 0.73 -3.31
N ALA A 67 2.08 1.11 -2.03
CA ALA A 67 0.94 1.69 -1.33
C ALA A 67 0.45 2.97 -2.01
N GLU A 68 1.35 3.86 -2.41
CA GLU A 68 1.00 5.11 -3.09
C GLU A 68 0.26 4.86 -4.41
N VAL A 69 0.79 3.99 -5.27
CA VAL A 69 0.16 3.66 -6.54
C VAL A 69 -1.21 3.02 -6.31
N ASN A 70 -1.29 2.04 -5.41
CA ASN A 70 -2.52 1.35 -5.06
C ASN A 70 -3.60 2.32 -4.53
N ILE A 71 -3.27 3.16 -3.55
CA ILE A 71 -4.18 4.15 -2.96
C ILE A 71 -4.66 5.15 -4.01
N ARG A 72 -3.77 5.68 -4.84
CA ARG A 72 -4.11 6.65 -5.89
C ARG A 72 -5.03 6.04 -6.94
N GLN A 73 -4.80 4.79 -7.35
CA GLN A 73 -5.66 4.10 -8.29
C GLN A 73 -7.04 3.81 -7.70
N ALA A 74 -7.11 3.32 -6.45
CA ALA A 74 -8.37 3.11 -5.75
C ALA A 74 -9.19 4.42 -5.66
N ALA A 75 -8.56 5.52 -5.24
CA ALA A 75 -9.22 6.83 -5.15
C ALA A 75 -9.68 7.35 -6.52
N LYS A 76 -8.84 7.23 -7.55
CA LYS A 76 -9.15 7.65 -8.93
C LYS A 76 -10.35 6.91 -9.49
N TYR A 77 -10.28 5.59 -9.50
CA TYR A 77 -11.31 4.77 -10.13
C TYR A 77 -12.57 4.65 -9.27
N GLY A 78 -12.41 4.66 -7.93
CA GLY A 78 -13.53 4.79 -7.03
C GLY A 78 -14.36 6.04 -7.34
N ARG A 79 -13.70 7.19 -7.46
CA ARG A 79 -14.35 8.46 -7.81
C ARG A 79 -14.98 8.44 -9.20
N LEU A 80 -14.26 7.93 -10.21
CA LEU A 80 -14.74 7.84 -11.59
C LEU A 80 -16.03 7.04 -11.68
N HIS A 81 -16.14 5.94 -10.97
CA HIS A 81 -17.28 5.04 -11.01
C HIS A 81 -18.30 5.28 -9.89
N GLY A 82 -18.09 6.30 -9.03
CA GLY A 82 -19.03 6.72 -8.00
C GLY A 82 -19.00 5.85 -6.75
N ALA A 83 -17.83 5.51 -6.26
CA ALA A 83 -17.66 4.99 -4.90
C ALA A 83 -18.11 6.04 -3.88
N LYS A 84 -18.71 5.58 -2.79
CA LYS A 84 -19.15 6.44 -1.68
C LYS A 84 -17.97 6.97 -0.87
N GLY A 85 -16.87 6.23 -0.81
CA GLY A 85 -15.69 6.59 -0.04
C GLY A 85 -14.54 5.61 -0.20
N LEU A 86 -13.44 5.93 0.48
CA LEU A 86 -12.22 5.16 0.56
C LEU A 86 -11.98 4.71 2.00
N LEU A 87 -11.62 3.46 2.19
CA LEU A 87 -11.23 2.85 3.45
C LEU A 87 -9.78 2.39 3.35
N LEU A 88 -8.83 3.14 3.89
CA LEU A 88 -7.44 2.66 3.96
C LEU A 88 -7.37 1.49 4.94
N THR A 89 -6.83 0.36 4.49
CA THR A 89 -6.66 -0.83 5.31
C THR A 89 -5.22 -1.03 5.72
N ALA A 90 -5.01 -1.49 6.95
CA ALA A 90 -3.72 -1.91 7.48
C ALA A 90 -3.88 -3.26 8.18
N TRP A 91 -2.95 -4.17 7.95
CA TRP A 91 -3.03 -5.55 8.44
C TRP A 91 -1.84 -5.86 9.35
N GLY A 92 -2.02 -6.82 10.22
CA GLY A 92 -1.00 -7.30 11.15
C GLY A 92 -0.56 -8.74 10.86
N ASP A 93 -0.55 -9.12 9.58
CA ASP A 93 -0.23 -10.46 9.12
C ASP A 93 1.11 -10.95 9.69
N ASN A 94 1.15 -12.24 10.01
CA ASN A 94 2.34 -12.92 10.50
C ASN A 94 3.00 -12.27 11.74
N GLY A 95 2.22 -11.63 12.61
CA GLY A 95 2.68 -11.18 13.91
C GLY A 95 2.86 -9.68 14.09
N HIS A 96 2.53 -8.87 13.10
CA HIS A 96 2.57 -7.39 13.18
C HIS A 96 3.96 -6.86 13.57
N HIS A 97 4.98 -7.20 12.82
CA HIS A 97 6.37 -6.83 13.10
C HIS A 97 6.72 -5.38 12.74
N GLN A 98 5.86 -4.73 11.96
CA GLN A 98 6.08 -3.35 11.51
C GLN A 98 5.79 -2.33 12.61
N PRO A 99 6.64 -1.28 12.76
CA PRO A 99 6.33 -0.15 13.64
C PRO A 99 5.09 0.63 13.17
N TRP A 100 4.33 1.21 14.09
CA TRP A 100 3.16 2.05 13.77
C TRP A 100 3.51 3.26 12.89
N LEU A 101 4.74 3.76 13.00
CA LEU A 101 5.25 4.86 12.17
C LEU A 101 5.15 4.60 10.66
N THR A 102 5.19 3.34 10.24
CA THR A 102 5.05 2.94 8.84
C THR A 102 3.66 3.23 8.25
N LEU A 103 2.67 3.54 9.11
CA LEU A 103 1.34 3.97 8.68
C LEU A 103 1.25 5.46 8.33
N TYR A 104 2.16 6.30 8.81
CA TYR A 104 2.04 7.76 8.63
C TYR A 104 2.07 8.18 7.16
N PRO A 105 3.01 7.71 6.33
CA PRO A 105 2.99 8.04 4.91
C PRO A 105 1.70 7.63 4.19
N PRO A 106 1.22 6.36 4.26
CA PRO A 106 0.00 5.97 3.56
C PRO A 106 -1.27 6.65 4.08
N LEU A 107 -1.34 7.05 5.35
CA LEU A 107 -2.46 7.84 5.89
C LEU A 107 -2.56 9.20 5.21
N ILE A 108 -1.44 9.93 5.09
CA ILE A 108 -1.40 11.23 4.40
C ILE A 108 -1.70 11.06 2.90
N ILE A 109 -1.12 10.05 2.26
CA ILE A 109 -1.37 9.75 0.84
C ILE A 109 -2.87 9.48 0.62
N ALA A 110 -3.50 8.67 1.48
CA ALA A 110 -4.91 8.33 1.35
C ALA A 110 -5.83 9.54 1.57
N ALA A 111 -5.52 10.38 2.55
CA ALA A 111 -6.24 11.62 2.80
C ALA A 111 -6.15 12.56 1.58
N ALA A 112 -4.96 12.80 1.05
CA ALA A 112 -4.76 13.61 -0.15
C ALA A 112 -5.49 13.02 -1.37
N ALA A 113 -5.33 11.73 -1.63
CA ALA A 113 -5.96 11.03 -2.74
C ALA A 113 -7.50 11.05 -2.66
N ALA A 114 -8.09 10.95 -1.47
CA ALA A 114 -9.53 11.06 -1.28
C ALA A 114 -10.07 12.43 -1.69
N HIS A 115 -9.26 13.48 -1.59
CA HIS A 115 -9.58 14.84 -2.05
C HIS A 115 -9.13 15.14 -3.49
N GLY A 116 -8.57 14.16 -4.20
CA GLY A 116 -8.09 14.33 -5.57
C GLY A 116 -6.73 15.02 -5.68
N LEU A 117 -6.01 15.12 -4.57
CA LEU A 117 -4.69 15.73 -4.51
C LEU A 117 -3.60 14.67 -4.69
N ALA A 118 -2.49 15.09 -5.26
CA ALA A 118 -1.26 14.30 -5.36
C ALA A 118 -0.15 15.10 -4.69
N LEU A 119 0.52 14.50 -3.72
CA LEU A 119 1.66 15.09 -3.05
C LEU A 119 2.95 14.60 -3.70
N SER A 120 3.93 15.49 -3.82
CA SER A 120 5.33 15.10 -4.03
C SER A 120 5.90 14.45 -2.77
N ARG A 121 7.07 13.80 -2.91
CA ARG A 121 7.75 13.22 -1.71
C ARG A 121 8.13 14.28 -0.67
N THR A 122 8.51 15.46 -1.12
CA THR A 122 8.85 16.57 -0.21
C THR A 122 7.60 17.04 0.55
N GLU A 123 6.50 17.31 -0.15
CA GLU A 123 5.24 17.71 0.49
C GLU A 123 4.72 16.63 1.43
N LEU A 124 4.83 15.34 1.06
CA LEU A 124 4.45 14.23 1.93
C LEU A 124 5.29 14.25 3.22
N ALA A 125 6.60 14.40 3.11
CA ALA A 125 7.50 14.46 4.26
C ALA A 125 7.18 15.64 5.19
N GLU A 126 6.96 16.82 4.62
CA GLU A 126 6.57 18.03 5.37
C GLU A 126 5.23 17.85 6.10
N GLN A 127 4.24 17.21 5.45
CA GLN A 127 2.95 16.91 6.08
C GLN A 127 3.09 15.89 7.22
N ILE A 128 3.94 14.88 7.07
CA ILE A 128 4.23 13.90 8.13
C ILE A 128 4.86 14.62 9.32
N ASP A 129 5.89 15.45 9.10
CA ASP A 129 6.53 16.21 10.18
C ASP A 129 5.53 17.12 10.89
N SER A 130 4.74 17.87 10.14
CA SER A 130 3.77 18.81 10.71
C SER A 130 2.67 18.15 11.53
N ILE A 131 2.18 16.99 11.12
CA ILE A 131 1.02 16.34 11.74
C ILE A 131 1.42 15.40 12.88
N PHE A 132 2.50 14.62 12.67
CA PHE A 132 2.87 13.55 13.61
C PHE A 132 4.06 13.91 14.50
N PHE A 133 4.84 14.92 14.11
CA PHE A 133 6.05 15.34 14.84
C PHE A 133 6.12 16.87 15.07
N PRO A 134 5.02 17.53 15.49
CA PRO A 134 4.96 18.98 15.56
C PRO A 134 5.97 19.62 16.52
N ASP A 135 6.41 18.88 17.55
CA ASP A 135 7.32 19.34 18.59
C ASP A 135 8.79 18.95 18.32
N PHE A 136 9.07 18.30 17.19
CA PHE A 136 10.39 17.83 16.85
C PHE A 136 11.00 18.66 15.70
N LYS A 137 12.33 18.54 15.52
CA LYS A 137 12.99 19.07 14.32
C LYS A 137 12.45 18.35 13.10
N SER A 138 12.42 19.02 11.94
CA SER A 138 12.05 18.45 10.66
C SER A 138 12.99 17.30 10.25
N GLY A 139 12.50 16.39 9.42
CA GLY A 139 13.29 15.31 8.84
C GLY A 139 12.77 13.90 9.12
N HIS A 140 11.88 13.72 10.09
CA HIS A 140 11.27 12.42 10.39
C HIS A 140 10.42 11.91 9.22
N GLY A 141 9.66 12.80 8.58
CA GLY A 141 8.87 12.48 7.40
C GLY A 141 9.74 12.05 6.22
N ALA A 142 10.87 12.74 6.00
CA ALA A 142 11.82 12.36 4.96
C ALA A 142 12.45 10.99 5.24
N ALA A 143 12.83 10.73 6.49
CA ALA A 143 13.38 9.44 6.91
C ALA A 143 12.37 8.30 6.71
N LEU A 144 11.12 8.50 7.13
CA LEU A 144 10.05 7.49 6.93
C LEU A 144 9.78 7.21 5.45
N CYS A 145 9.76 8.24 4.61
CA CYS A 145 9.61 8.07 3.18
C CYS A 145 10.79 7.29 2.58
N ALA A 146 12.02 7.65 2.94
CA ALA A 146 13.21 6.97 2.45
C ALA A 146 13.28 5.51 2.90
N LEU A 147 12.97 5.21 4.17
CA LEU A 147 12.88 3.83 4.68
C LEU A 147 11.84 3.02 3.93
N GLY A 148 10.66 3.58 3.68
CA GLY A 148 9.58 2.90 2.96
C GLY A 148 9.89 2.64 1.47
N GLN A 149 10.88 3.32 0.89
CA GLN A 149 11.35 3.12 -0.48
C GLN A 149 12.41 2.02 -0.62
N ILE A 150 13.06 1.60 0.46
CA ILE A 150 14.09 0.55 0.42
C ILE A 150 13.55 -0.73 -0.20
N ASP A 151 12.31 -1.08 0.11
CA ASP A 151 11.68 -2.29 -0.41
C ASP A 151 11.56 -2.29 -1.94
N SER A 152 11.42 -1.11 -2.56
CA SER A 152 11.34 -0.96 -4.02
C SER A 152 12.67 -1.20 -4.74
N LEU A 153 13.78 -1.20 -4.03
CA LEU A 153 15.11 -1.54 -4.55
C LEU A 153 15.33 -3.05 -4.60
N LEU A 154 14.47 -3.82 -3.96
CA LEU A 154 14.57 -5.26 -3.83
C LEU A 154 13.55 -5.96 -4.73
N PRO A 155 13.81 -7.21 -5.13
CA PRO A 155 12.82 -8.01 -5.84
C PRO A 155 11.53 -8.13 -5.04
N GLN A 156 10.39 -8.11 -5.72
CA GLN A 156 9.11 -8.35 -5.06
C GLN A 156 8.87 -9.86 -4.97
N PRO A 157 8.62 -10.41 -3.78
CA PRO A 157 8.17 -11.79 -3.63
C PRO A 157 6.83 -12.01 -4.34
N ALA A 158 6.48 -13.26 -4.60
CA ALA A 158 5.22 -13.64 -5.24
C ALA A 158 3.97 -13.26 -4.42
N ALA A 159 4.11 -13.07 -3.12
CA ALA A 159 3.05 -12.60 -2.23
C ALA A 159 3.23 -11.10 -1.92
N PRO A 160 2.21 -10.37 -1.42
CA PRO A 160 2.29 -8.96 -1.06
C PRO A 160 3.14 -8.74 0.22
N ASN A 161 4.37 -9.22 0.20
CA ASN A 161 5.34 -9.18 1.29
C ASN A 161 6.57 -8.39 0.89
N SER A 162 7.25 -7.83 1.87
CA SER A 162 8.59 -7.27 1.70
C SER A 162 9.62 -8.39 1.52
N PHE A 163 10.58 -8.19 0.61
CA PHE A 163 11.70 -9.12 0.44
C PHE A 163 12.51 -9.27 1.73
N LEU A 164 12.77 -8.17 2.43
CA LEU A 164 13.52 -8.18 3.69
C LEU A 164 12.79 -8.96 4.77
N HIS A 165 11.48 -8.75 4.91
CA HIS A 165 10.66 -9.49 5.86
C HIS A 165 10.65 -10.99 5.54
N SER A 166 10.40 -11.35 4.28
CA SER A 166 10.42 -12.75 3.84
C SER A 166 11.77 -13.39 4.09
N SER A 167 12.87 -12.70 3.77
CA SER A 167 14.22 -13.21 3.98
C SER A 167 14.56 -13.44 5.45
N PHE A 168 14.05 -12.56 6.34
CA PHE A 168 14.31 -12.66 7.79
C PHE A 168 13.60 -13.85 8.45
N PHE A 169 12.38 -14.14 7.99
CA PHE A 169 11.55 -15.21 8.57
C PHE A 169 11.60 -16.53 7.81
N SER A 170 12.32 -16.61 6.69
CA SER A 170 12.51 -17.85 5.94
C SER A 170 13.50 -18.77 6.60
N ASP A 171 13.29 -20.07 6.44
CA ASP A 171 14.29 -21.05 6.78
C ASP A 171 15.51 -21.02 5.81
N GLU A 172 16.58 -21.73 6.18
CA GLU A 172 17.82 -21.72 5.40
C GLU A 172 17.65 -22.24 3.97
N ASN A 173 16.78 -23.23 3.76
CA ASN A 173 16.53 -23.81 2.44
C ASN A 173 15.74 -22.84 1.56
N GLU A 174 14.66 -22.26 2.10
CA GLU A 174 13.88 -21.25 1.39
C GLU A 174 14.72 -20.03 1.04
N LEU A 175 15.55 -19.56 1.98
CA LEU A 175 16.45 -18.44 1.74
C LEU A 175 17.42 -18.74 0.59
N LYS A 176 18.03 -19.92 0.58
CA LYS A 176 19.01 -20.32 -0.44
C LYS A 176 18.38 -20.58 -1.80
N GLU A 177 17.26 -21.28 -1.83
CA GLU A 177 16.68 -21.79 -3.07
C GLU A 177 15.73 -20.79 -3.74
N LYS A 178 14.97 -20.02 -2.96
CA LYS A 178 13.93 -19.14 -3.49
C LYS A 178 14.31 -17.66 -3.49
N LEU A 179 14.90 -17.16 -2.40
CA LEU A 179 15.09 -15.71 -2.22
C LEU A 179 16.47 -15.26 -2.72
N ARG A 180 17.54 -15.94 -2.33
CA ARG A 180 18.90 -15.56 -2.73
C ARG A 180 19.12 -15.44 -4.23
N PRO A 181 18.57 -16.33 -5.09
CA PRO A 181 18.71 -16.22 -6.55
C PRO A 181 18.09 -14.94 -7.14
N LEU A 182 17.16 -14.31 -6.42
CA LEU A 182 16.47 -13.09 -6.87
C LEU A 182 17.31 -11.82 -6.66
N VAL A 183 18.36 -11.87 -5.83
CA VAL A 183 19.12 -10.68 -5.41
C VAL A 183 20.55 -10.73 -5.88
N SER A 184 20.97 -9.69 -6.60
CA SER A 184 22.37 -9.49 -6.95
C SER A 184 23.15 -8.78 -5.85
N THR A 185 24.47 -8.93 -5.84
CA THR A 185 25.36 -8.16 -4.94
C THR A 185 25.17 -6.65 -5.15
N ASN A 186 25.00 -6.21 -6.38
CA ASN A 186 24.76 -4.79 -6.69
C ASN A 186 23.46 -4.28 -6.08
N THR A 187 22.41 -5.10 -6.08
CA THR A 187 21.13 -4.76 -5.42
C THR A 187 21.33 -4.51 -3.93
N LEU A 188 22.06 -5.38 -3.24
CA LEU A 188 22.36 -5.24 -1.82
C LEU A 188 23.21 -4.00 -1.53
N VAL A 189 24.21 -3.72 -2.36
CA VAL A 189 25.04 -2.50 -2.27
C VAL A 189 24.18 -1.25 -2.44
N ASN A 190 23.26 -1.23 -3.40
CA ASN A 190 22.35 -0.12 -3.60
C ASN A 190 21.43 0.12 -2.40
N CYS A 191 20.89 -0.95 -1.80
CA CYS A 191 20.10 -0.85 -0.56
C CYS A 191 20.94 -0.30 0.59
N GLN A 192 22.17 -0.78 0.77
CA GLN A 192 23.09 -0.29 1.81
C GLN A 192 23.39 1.21 1.62
N ASN A 193 23.67 1.61 0.38
CA ASN A 193 23.93 3.03 0.07
C ASN A 193 22.70 3.89 0.36
N ALA A 194 21.51 3.44 -0.03
CA ALA A 194 20.26 4.14 0.26
C ALA A 194 20.01 4.28 1.78
N LEU A 195 20.24 3.22 2.56
CA LEU A 195 20.14 3.27 4.01
C LEU A 195 21.10 4.29 4.64
N ASN A 196 22.34 4.37 4.13
CA ASN A 196 23.35 5.31 4.62
C ASN A 196 23.01 6.79 4.35
N THR A 197 22.06 7.08 3.46
CA THR A 197 21.62 8.46 3.16
C THR A 197 20.47 8.93 4.04
N ILE A 198 19.88 8.03 4.82
CA ILE A 198 18.76 8.36 5.70
C ILE A 198 19.27 9.17 6.90
N PRO A 199 18.68 10.34 7.22
CA PRO A 199 19.05 11.12 8.38
C PRO A 199 18.91 10.31 9.69
N THR A 200 19.90 10.38 10.56
CA THR A 200 19.95 9.67 11.85
C THR A 200 19.87 10.59 13.06
N GLU A 201 19.79 11.92 12.85
CA GLU A 201 19.74 12.96 13.90
C GLU A 201 18.51 13.84 13.79
#